data_9d2c4050f1d283923c15bcab60ef724c
#
_entry.id   9d2c4050f1d283923c15bcab60ef724c
#
_cell.length_a   1.000
_cell.length_b   1.000
_cell.length_c   1.000
_cell.angle_alpha   90.00
_cell.angle_beta   90.00
_cell.angle_gamma   90.00
#
_symmetry.space_group_name_H-M   'P 1'
#
loop_
_entity.id
_entity.type
_entity.pdbx_description
1 polymer ?
#
loop_
_entity_poly.entity_id
_entity_poly.type
_entity_poly.pdbx_seq_one_letter_code
_entity_poly.pdbx_strand_id
1 'polypeptide(L)'
;MPRINHLALKVADLEGATKFYENVFGFKQLATGRNHQHISRHMTDGHTDLALMIYDSEDAAEAQLAGAGPCIHHWGIEVDNREAFAETIKKHGGTILSKPEANALKFRAPDGNVAEIVNRGGFDEYKKKAAAKA
;
A
#
# COMPACT_ATOMS: atom_id res chain seq x y z
N MET A 1 -19.43 4.81 1.42
CA MET A 1 -18.46 5.91 1.28
C MET A 1 -17.05 5.34 1.16
N PRO A 2 -16.24 5.81 0.23
CA PRO A 2 -14.82 5.44 0.18
C PRO A 2 -14.11 5.75 1.50
N ARG A 3 -13.12 4.92 1.86
CA ARG A 3 -12.45 5.01 3.14
C ARG A 3 -10.94 4.86 2.97
N ILE A 4 -10.19 5.81 3.50
CA ILE A 4 -8.72 5.71 3.56
C ILE A 4 -8.37 4.74 4.69
N ASN A 5 -7.60 3.68 4.37
CA ASN A 5 -7.22 2.69 5.39
C ASN A 5 -5.90 1.98 5.10
N HIS A 6 -5.11 2.50 4.18
CA HIS A 6 -3.81 1.93 3.84
C HIS A 6 -2.80 3.04 3.58
N LEU A 7 -1.59 2.86 4.10
CA LEU A 7 -0.45 3.72 3.87
C LEU A 7 0.77 2.86 3.61
N ALA A 8 1.52 3.15 2.55
CA ALA A 8 2.74 2.43 2.22
C ALA A 8 3.95 3.34 2.27
N LEU A 9 4.96 2.93 3.03
CA LEU A 9 6.21 3.66 3.21
C LEU A 9 7.35 2.88 2.56
N LYS A 10 8.20 3.58 1.78
CA LYS A 10 9.52 3.04 1.43
C LYS A 10 10.43 3.23 2.63
N VAL A 11 11.16 2.19 2.99
CA VAL A 11 12.12 2.21 4.11
C VAL A 11 13.48 1.71 3.64
N ALA A 12 14.55 2.14 4.29
CA ALA A 12 15.90 1.69 3.99
C ALA A 12 16.29 0.45 4.77
N ASP A 13 15.69 0.25 5.95
CA ASP A 13 15.95 -0.86 6.86
C ASP A 13 14.62 -1.38 7.38
N LEU A 14 14.20 -2.54 6.86
CA LEU A 14 12.90 -3.12 7.20
C LEU A 14 12.80 -3.48 8.67
N GLU A 15 13.82 -4.13 9.23
CA GLU A 15 13.81 -4.56 10.63
C GLU A 15 13.88 -3.37 11.59
N GLY A 16 14.70 -2.38 11.27
CA GLY A 16 14.79 -1.15 12.07
C GLY A 16 13.49 -0.37 12.08
N ALA A 17 12.85 -0.20 10.94
CA ALA A 17 11.55 0.46 10.85
C ALA A 17 10.47 -0.32 11.61
N THR A 18 10.45 -1.64 11.46
CA THR A 18 9.51 -2.51 12.18
C THR A 18 9.62 -2.30 13.68
N LYS A 19 10.83 -2.40 14.22
CA LYS A 19 11.08 -2.22 15.67
C LYS A 19 10.68 -0.84 16.15
N PHE A 20 10.93 0.18 15.36
CA PHE A 20 10.53 1.54 15.71
C PHE A 20 9.03 1.64 15.93
N TYR A 21 8.23 1.19 14.96
CA TYR A 21 6.78 1.29 15.05
C TYR A 21 6.19 0.36 16.13
N GLU A 22 6.78 -0.81 16.34
CA GLU A 22 6.39 -1.70 17.45
C GLU A 22 6.69 -1.09 18.81
N ASN A 23 7.91 -0.62 19.02
CA ASN A 23 8.38 -0.20 20.34
C ASN A 23 7.85 1.17 20.75
N VAL A 24 7.66 2.08 19.80
CA VAL A 24 7.17 3.44 20.12
C VAL A 24 5.66 3.49 20.19
N PHE A 25 4.97 2.87 19.23
CA PHE A 25 3.51 3.01 19.10
C PHE A 25 2.74 1.73 19.39
N GLY A 26 3.41 0.62 19.58
CA GLY A 26 2.76 -0.66 19.85
C GLY A 26 2.08 -1.26 18.62
N PHE A 27 2.47 -0.87 17.42
CA PHE A 27 1.90 -1.44 16.20
C PHE A 27 2.24 -2.92 16.11
N LYS A 28 1.35 -3.70 15.48
CA LYS A 28 1.47 -5.14 15.38
C LYS A 28 1.80 -5.55 13.95
N GLN A 29 2.71 -6.51 13.81
CA GLN A 29 2.97 -7.13 12.52
C GLN A 29 1.80 -8.02 12.10
N LEU A 30 1.45 -7.97 10.82
CA LEU A 30 0.40 -8.79 10.23
C LEU A 30 0.98 -9.87 9.31
N ALA A 31 1.63 -9.47 8.24
CA ALA A 31 2.18 -10.38 7.24
C ALA A 31 3.37 -9.75 6.55
N THR A 32 4.32 -10.59 6.16
CA THR A 32 5.45 -10.19 5.32
C THR A 32 5.44 -11.04 4.06
N GLY A 33 5.63 -10.43 2.93
CA GLY A 33 5.68 -11.14 1.65
C GLY A 33 6.60 -10.47 0.66
N ARG A 34 7.04 -11.25 -0.33
CA ARG A 34 7.80 -10.74 -1.46
C ARG A 34 6.89 -10.68 -2.68
N ASN A 35 6.91 -9.56 -3.34
CA ASN A 35 6.28 -9.38 -4.64
C ASN A 35 7.36 -8.87 -5.58
N HIS A 36 7.37 -9.29 -6.82
CA HIS A 36 8.32 -8.94 -7.87
C HIS A 36 9.68 -8.39 -7.39
N GLN A 37 9.78 -7.10 -7.13
CA GLN A 37 11.04 -6.40 -6.86
C GLN A 37 11.09 -5.80 -5.46
N HIS A 38 10.23 -6.25 -4.53
CA HIS A 38 10.22 -5.70 -3.19
C HIS A 38 9.70 -6.68 -2.14
N ILE A 39 10.03 -6.39 -0.89
CA ILE A 39 9.44 -7.04 0.28
C ILE A 39 8.50 -6.01 0.92
N SER A 40 7.29 -6.45 1.26
CA SER A 40 6.33 -5.67 2.04
C SER A 40 6.09 -6.34 3.37
N ARG A 41 6.16 -5.58 4.45
CA ARG A 41 5.71 -6.00 5.78
C ARG A 41 4.52 -5.16 6.16
N HIS A 42 3.38 -5.80 6.34
CA HIS A 42 2.16 -5.14 6.79
C HIS A 42 2.12 -5.10 8.30
N MET A 43 1.78 -3.93 8.83
CA MET A 43 1.59 -3.67 10.24
C MET A 43 0.24 -2.99 10.46
N THR A 44 -0.23 -2.91 11.69
CA THR A 44 -1.48 -2.22 11.99
C THR A 44 -1.47 -1.54 13.35
N ASP A 45 -2.21 -0.44 13.44
CA ASP A 45 -2.60 0.22 14.69
C ASP A 45 -3.93 -0.33 15.23
N GLY A 46 -4.50 -1.35 14.58
CA GLY A 46 -5.83 -1.89 14.85
C GLY A 46 -6.89 -1.46 13.86
N HIS A 47 -6.63 -0.42 13.07
CA HIS A 47 -7.59 0.16 12.11
C HIS A 47 -7.03 0.27 10.70
N THR A 48 -5.80 0.71 10.57
CA THR A 48 -5.14 1.02 9.30
C THR A 48 -4.11 -0.05 8.97
N ASP A 49 -4.00 -0.37 7.69
CA ASP A 49 -2.91 -1.18 7.16
C ASP A 49 -1.73 -0.26 6.82
N LEU A 50 -0.60 -0.49 7.47
CA LEU A 50 0.67 0.19 7.20
C LEU A 50 1.62 -0.80 6.56
N ALA A 51 2.00 -0.58 5.31
CA ALA A 51 2.98 -1.41 4.63
C ALA A 51 4.35 -0.74 4.68
N LEU A 52 5.33 -1.45 5.21
CA LEU A 52 6.75 -1.07 5.12
C LEU A 52 7.35 -1.81 3.95
N MET A 53 7.90 -1.10 2.97
CA MET A 53 8.38 -1.67 1.73
C MET A 53 9.87 -1.38 1.54
N ILE A 54 10.61 -2.43 1.17
CA ILE A 54 11.99 -2.29 0.76
C ILE A 54 12.12 -2.87 -0.65
N TYR A 55 12.59 -2.03 -1.58
CA TYR A 55 12.81 -2.43 -2.96
C TYR A 55 14.20 -2.99 -3.14
N ASP A 56 14.34 -3.97 -4.04
CA ASP A 56 15.65 -4.55 -4.37
C ASP A 56 16.57 -3.50 -5.01
N SER A 57 16.00 -2.53 -5.72
CA SER A 57 16.72 -1.42 -6.35
C SER A 57 15.81 -0.20 -6.47
N GLU A 58 16.38 0.99 -6.33
CA GLU A 58 15.68 2.25 -6.63
C GLU A 58 15.30 2.35 -8.12
N ASP A 59 15.93 1.57 -8.99
CA ASP A 59 15.59 1.50 -10.42
C ASP A 59 14.31 0.71 -10.71
N ALA A 60 13.75 -0.01 -9.73
CA ALA A 60 12.48 -0.69 -9.89
C ALA A 60 11.39 0.31 -10.29
N ALA A 61 10.63 -0.01 -11.34
CA ALA A 61 9.62 0.90 -11.88
C ALA A 61 8.61 1.33 -10.80
N GLU A 62 8.19 0.41 -9.94
CA GLU A 62 7.25 0.73 -8.86
C GLU A 62 7.90 1.63 -7.79
N ALA A 63 9.19 1.43 -7.48
CA ALA A 63 9.91 2.31 -6.55
C ALA A 63 9.92 3.76 -7.05
N GLN A 64 10.05 3.95 -8.34
CA GLN A 64 10.12 5.27 -8.96
C GLN A 64 8.78 6.00 -9.06
N LEU A 65 7.66 5.37 -8.68
CA LEU A 65 6.36 6.06 -8.59
C LEU A 65 6.36 7.15 -7.50
N ALA A 66 7.29 7.08 -6.56
CA ALA A 66 7.49 8.09 -5.52
C ALA A 66 8.92 8.64 -5.58
N GLY A 67 9.25 9.56 -4.70
CA GLY A 67 10.60 10.14 -4.61
C GLY A 67 11.67 9.10 -4.27
N ALA A 68 12.93 9.46 -4.49
CA ALA A 68 14.07 8.61 -4.14
C ALA A 68 14.22 8.48 -2.63
N GLY A 69 14.70 7.30 -2.19
CA GLY A 69 14.96 7.04 -0.78
C GLY A 69 13.69 6.82 0.05
N PRO A 70 13.83 6.80 1.39
CA PRO A 70 12.69 6.62 2.29
C PRO A 70 11.66 7.73 2.15
N CYS A 71 10.39 7.35 1.96
CA CYS A 71 9.29 8.32 1.79
C CYS A 71 7.95 7.61 1.90
N ILE A 72 6.87 8.39 1.96
CA ILE A 72 5.53 7.85 1.73
C ILE A 72 5.41 7.53 0.25
N HIS A 73 5.18 6.25 -0.06
CA HIS A 73 5.11 5.79 -1.45
C HIS A 73 3.71 5.99 -2.04
N HIS A 74 2.69 5.52 -1.33
CA HIS A 74 1.30 5.68 -1.74
C HIS A 74 0.36 5.46 -0.55
N TRP A 75 -0.89 5.82 -0.75
CA TRP A 75 -1.96 5.59 0.21
C TRP A 75 -3.10 4.84 -0.48
N GLY A 76 -3.98 4.23 0.29
CA GLY A 76 -4.99 3.35 -0.26
C GLY A 76 -6.40 3.66 0.23
N ILE A 77 -7.37 3.44 -0.65
CA ILE A 77 -8.78 3.74 -0.44
C ILE A 77 -9.60 2.49 -0.74
N GLU A 78 -10.44 2.09 0.20
CA GLU A 78 -11.47 1.10 -0.05
C GLU A 78 -12.67 1.74 -0.72
N VAL A 79 -13.19 1.09 -1.75
CA VAL A 79 -14.37 1.52 -2.50
C VAL A 79 -15.32 0.35 -2.69
N ASP A 80 -16.60 0.63 -2.94
CA ASP A 80 -17.59 -0.43 -3.14
C ASP A 80 -17.42 -1.16 -4.47
N ASN A 81 -17.01 -0.43 -5.52
CA ASN A 81 -16.82 -0.99 -6.86
C ASN A 81 -15.56 -0.39 -7.48
N ARG A 82 -14.48 -1.15 -7.43
CA ARG A 82 -13.17 -0.73 -7.91
C ARG A 82 -13.18 -0.35 -9.39
N GLU A 83 -13.84 -1.13 -10.21
CA GLU A 83 -13.89 -0.92 -11.67
C GLU A 83 -14.63 0.37 -12.02
N ALA A 84 -15.77 0.62 -11.36
CA ALA A 84 -16.52 1.86 -11.56
C ALA A 84 -15.72 3.09 -11.11
N PHE A 85 -15.01 2.99 -9.97
CA PHE A 85 -14.15 4.08 -9.51
C PHE A 85 -12.95 4.31 -10.44
N ALA A 86 -12.39 3.25 -11.02
CA ALA A 86 -11.30 3.40 -11.99
C ALA A 86 -11.75 4.25 -13.20
N GLU A 87 -12.96 4.02 -13.72
CA GLU A 87 -13.52 4.83 -14.80
C GLU A 87 -13.74 6.28 -14.37
N THR A 88 -14.24 6.48 -13.16
CA THR A 88 -14.44 7.83 -12.60
C THR A 88 -13.11 8.57 -12.42
N ILE A 89 -12.07 7.87 -11.94
CA ILE A 89 -10.71 8.45 -11.82
C ILE A 89 -10.22 8.95 -13.18
N LYS A 90 -10.34 8.14 -14.23
CA LYS A 90 -9.94 8.53 -15.59
C LYS A 90 -10.73 9.73 -16.07
N LYS A 91 -12.02 9.74 -15.84
CA LYS A 91 -12.92 10.84 -16.24
C LYS A 91 -12.52 12.16 -15.60
N HIS A 92 -11.99 12.14 -14.38
CA HIS A 92 -11.58 13.32 -13.62
C HIS A 92 -10.07 13.62 -13.72
N GLY A 93 -9.38 13.06 -14.70
CA GLY A 93 -8.00 13.42 -15.01
C GLY A 93 -6.92 12.59 -14.32
N GLY A 94 -7.30 11.54 -13.60
CA GLY A 94 -6.34 10.59 -13.05
C GLY A 94 -5.87 9.58 -14.09
N THR A 95 -4.72 8.96 -13.83
CA THR A 95 -4.13 7.95 -14.71
C THR A 95 -4.02 6.63 -13.96
N ILE A 96 -4.60 5.56 -14.51
CA ILE A 96 -4.47 4.22 -13.94
C ILE A 96 -3.08 3.69 -14.29
N LEU A 97 -2.37 3.22 -13.27
CA LEU A 97 -0.99 2.72 -13.40
C LEU A 97 -0.90 1.20 -13.38
N SER A 98 -1.89 0.53 -12.78
CA SER A 98 -1.92 -0.92 -12.65
C SER A 98 -2.61 -1.58 -13.84
N LYS A 99 -2.28 -2.86 -14.08
CA LYS A 99 -3.03 -3.70 -15.00
C LYS A 99 -4.42 -4.00 -14.41
N PRO A 100 -5.45 -4.20 -15.26
CA PRO A 100 -6.83 -4.43 -14.77
C PRO A 100 -6.97 -5.62 -13.82
N GLU A 101 -6.14 -6.64 -13.97
CA GLU A 101 -6.17 -7.85 -13.15
C GLU A 101 -5.49 -7.70 -11.78
N ALA A 102 -4.82 -6.58 -11.51
CA ALA A 102 -4.18 -6.33 -10.21
C ALA A 102 -5.22 -6.26 -9.09
N ASN A 103 -4.89 -6.79 -7.92
CA ASN A 103 -5.77 -6.75 -6.75
C ASN A 103 -6.04 -5.32 -6.29
N ALA A 104 -5.01 -4.50 -6.25
CA ALA A 104 -5.11 -3.07 -5.97
C ALA A 104 -4.79 -2.31 -7.26
N LEU A 105 -5.65 -1.36 -7.63
CA LEU A 105 -5.40 -0.52 -8.79
C LEU A 105 -4.72 0.77 -8.35
N LYS A 106 -3.44 0.90 -8.66
CA LYS A 106 -2.72 2.15 -8.45
C LYS A 106 -3.10 3.17 -9.51
N PHE A 107 -3.16 4.41 -9.09
CA PHE A 107 -3.41 5.53 -9.97
C PHE A 107 -2.60 6.74 -9.55
N ARG A 108 -2.33 7.62 -10.51
CA ARG A 108 -1.77 8.93 -10.24
C ARG A 108 -2.88 9.97 -10.35
N ALA A 109 -3.09 10.71 -9.28
CA ALA A 109 -4.07 11.79 -9.27
C ALA A 109 -3.55 13.00 -10.08
N PRO A 110 -4.44 13.94 -10.48
CA PRO A 110 -4.00 15.14 -11.18
C PRO A 110 -2.96 15.97 -10.43
N ASP A 111 -2.92 15.88 -9.10
CA ASP A 111 -1.92 16.56 -8.26
C ASP A 111 -0.55 15.85 -8.25
N GLY A 112 -0.41 14.70 -8.92
CA GLY A 112 0.83 13.95 -9.03
C GLY A 112 1.01 12.87 -7.97
N ASN A 113 0.21 12.84 -6.92
CA ASN A 113 0.32 11.81 -5.88
C ASN A 113 -0.19 10.46 -6.37
N VAL A 114 0.45 9.38 -5.88
CA VAL A 114 0.05 8.01 -6.17
C VAL A 114 -0.78 7.47 -5.03
N ALA A 115 -1.91 6.88 -5.38
CA ALA A 115 -2.77 6.15 -4.46
C ALA A 115 -3.23 4.85 -5.11
N GLU A 116 -3.94 4.02 -4.36
CA GLU A 116 -4.53 2.81 -4.92
C GLU A 116 -5.95 2.61 -4.40
N ILE A 117 -6.77 1.94 -5.19
CA ILE A 117 -8.12 1.55 -4.79
C ILE A 117 -8.24 0.03 -4.73
N VAL A 118 -8.95 -0.44 -3.71
CA VAL A 118 -9.33 -1.84 -3.55
C VAL A 118 -10.82 -1.92 -3.26
N ASN A 119 -11.42 -3.06 -3.55
CA ASN A 119 -12.79 -3.31 -3.11
C ASN A 119 -12.84 -3.38 -1.59
N ARG A 120 -14.00 -3.07 -1.02
CA ARG A 120 -14.21 -3.06 0.44
C ARG A 120 -13.77 -4.37 1.06
N GLY A 121 -12.99 -4.28 2.14
CA GLY A 121 -12.39 -5.45 2.80
C GLY A 121 -11.09 -5.94 2.18
N GLY A 122 -10.60 -5.33 1.09
CA GLY A 122 -9.39 -5.77 0.39
C GLY A 122 -8.12 -5.77 1.25
N PHE A 123 -7.99 -4.81 2.16
CA PHE A 123 -6.85 -4.77 3.09
C PHE A 123 -7.02 -5.68 4.30
N ASP A 124 -8.24 -6.13 4.60
CA ASP A 124 -8.50 -7.01 5.74
C ASP A 124 -7.96 -8.43 5.54
N GLU A 125 -7.71 -8.84 4.30
CA GLU A 125 -7.14 -10.16 4.01
C GLU A 125 -5.76 -10.35 4.65
N TYR A 126 -4.95 -9.30 4.71
CA TYR A 126 -3.65 -9.35 5.37
C TYR A 126 -3.79 -9.62 6.87
N LYS A 127 -4.79 -9.00 7.50
CA LYS A 127 -5.10 -9.20 8.91
C LYS A 127 -5.52 -10.65 9.18
N LYS A 128 -6.34 -11.22 8.30
CA LYS A 128 -6.79 -12.62 8.42
C LYS A 128 -5.64 -13.61 8.26
N LYS A 129 -4.74 -13.37 7.29
CA LYS A 129 -3.56 -14.22 7.08
C LYS A 129 -2.61 -14.18 8.27
N ALA A 130 -2.42 -13.03 8.90
CA ALA A 130 -1.60 -12.90 10.10
C ALA A 130 -2.22 -13.64 11.29
N ALA A 131 -3.53 -13.51 11.51
CA ALA A 131 -4.26 -14.21 12.56
C ALA A 131 -4.19 -15.73 12.38
N ALA A 132 -4.22 -16.24 11.15
CA ALA A 132 -4.13 -17.68 10.86
C ALA A 132 -2.75 -18.27 11.14
N LYS A 133 -1.69 -17.45 11.23
CA LYS A 133 -0.31 -17.88 11.52
C LYS A 133 0.08 -17.72 12.98
N ALA A 134 -0.78 -17.13 13.78
CA ALA A 134 -0.52 -16.90 15.20
C ALA A 134 -0.69 -18.17 16.04
#